data_63a0cf4d6adbd06a564b439c351995ab
#
_entry.id   63a0cf4d6adbd06a564b439c351995ab
#
_cell.length_a   1.000
_cell.length_b   1.000
_cell.length_c   1.000
_cell.angle_alpha   90.00
_cell.angle_beta   90.00
_cell.angle_gamma   90.00
#
_symmetry.space_group_name_H-M   'P 1'
#
loop_
_entity.id
_entity.type
_entity.pdbx_description
1 polymer ?
#
loop_
_entity_poly.entity_id
_entity_poly.type
_entity_poly.pdbx_seq_one_letter_code
_entity_poly.pdbx_strand_id
1 'polypeptide(L)'
;MRNKFINLLGSICFCWGVVACTAEPPKEIRSGEIWPDNQGVHVNAHGGGVLYHDGTYYWYGENKSDSTSSAMVGIMCYSSKNLTDWNNEGAVLPVVLNDSTSDIVQGCVMERPKVIYNEKTKKFVMWFHLELKGKGYAAARSAVAVSDSPTGPFKYIRSERINPGVLPFDMNETQRAMLDTLDAEKYKEWWTPMWYEAIHKGLFVKRDLQGGQMARDMQLFVDEDGKAYHIYSSEDLSLIHI
;
A
#
# COMPACT_ATOMS: atom_id res chain seq x y z
N MET A 1 67.67 -50.53 49.10
CA MET A 1 66.92 -50.53 47.83
C MET A 1 65.85 -49.47 47.94
N ARG A 2 66.02 -48.33 47.24
CA ARG A 2 65.08 -47.16 47.29
C ARG A 2 64.40 -47.01 45.91
N ASN A 3 63.10 -47.33 45.88
CA ASN A 3 62.31 -47.10 44.68
C ASN A 3 61.91 -45.63 44.58
N LYS A 4 62.29 -44.98 43.45
CA LYS A 4 61.86 -43.65 43.09
C LYS A 4 60.58 -43.80 42.24
N PHE A 5 59.47 -43.27 42.74
CA PHE A 5 58.25 -43.01 41.92
C PHE A 5 58.41 -41.70 41.20
N ILE A 6 58.33 -41.75 39.91
CA ILE A 6 58.25 -40.55 39.02
C ILE A 6 56.77 -40.29 38.82
N ASN A 7 56.30 -39.15 39.35
CA ASN A 7 54.99 -38.61 39.05
C ASN A 7 55.07 -37.83 37.75
N LEU A 8 54.36 -38.31 36.72
CA LEU A 8 54.19 -37.65 35.48
C LEU A 8 52.84 -36.83 35.53
N LEU A 9 52.93 -35.53 35.83
CA LEU A 9 51.77 -34.64 35.72
C LEU A 9 51.58 -34.27 34.25
N GLY A 10 50.55 -34.83 33.59
CA GLY A 10 50.10 -34.44 32.28
C GLY A 10 49.27 -33.16 32.38
N SER A 11 49.78 -32.04 31.87
CA SER A 11 49.03 -30.81 31.70
C SER A 11 48.09 -30.96 30.50
N ILE A 12 46.80 -31.08 30.75
CA ILE A 12 45.78 -31.00 29.70
C ILE A 12 45.47 -29.50 29.46
N CYS A 13 46.02 -28.93 28.37
CA CYS A 13 45.61 -27.61 27.87
C CYS A 13 44.25 -27.71 27.22
N PHE A 14 43.21 -27.20 27.90
CA PHE A 14 41.89 -26.99 27.32
C PHE A 14 41.93 -25.71 26.48
N CYS A 15 42.12 -25.84 25.16
CA CYS A 15 41.91 -24.74 24.24
C CYS A 15 40.43 -24.45 24.10
N TRP A 16 39.94 -23.44 24.81
CA TRP A 16 38.63 -22.86 24.53
C TRP A 16 38.73 -22.08 23.22
N GLY A 17 38.27 -22.69 22.15
CA GLY A 17 38.02 -21.95 20.88
C GLY A 17 36.92 -20.94 21.08
N VAL A 18 37.27 -19.67 21.20
CA VAL A 18 36.31 -18.56 21.09
C VAL A 18 35.86 -18.52 19.64
N VAL A 19 34.69 -19.09 19.36
CA VAL A 19 33.97 -18.83 18.08
C VAL A 19 33.57 -17.38 18.13
N ALA A 20 34.37 -16.49 17.56
CA ALA A 20 33.97 -15.12 17.28
C ALA A 20 32.85 -15.19 16.25
N CYS A 21 31.61 -15.02 16.68
CA CYS A 21 30.49 -14.77 15.80
C CYS A 21 30.73 -13.37 15.21
N THR A 22 31.37 -13.29 14.06
CA THR A 22 31.45 -12.04 13.30
C THR A 22 30.07 -11.78 12.77
N ALA A 23 29.33 -10.89 13.44
CA ALA A 23 28.08 -10.36 12.90
C ALA A 23 28.42 -9.73 11.54
N GLU A 24 27.76 -10.16 10.48
CA GLU A 24 27.85 -9.47 9.20
C GLU A 24 27.49 -7.98 9.41
N PRO A 25 28.21 -7.04 8.77
CA PRO A 25 27.85 -5.64 8.85
C PRO A 25 26.41 -5.47 8.36
N PRO A 26 25.62 -4.55 8.95
CA PRO A 26 24.26 -4.30 8.51
C PRO A 26 24.26 -3.93 7.02
N LYS A 27 23.40 -4.57 6.25
CA LYS A 27 23.22 -4.24 4.83
C LYS A 27 22.67 -2.82 4.72
N GLU A 28 23.21 -2.06 3.78
CA GLU A 28 22.80 -0.69 3.53
C GLU A 28 21.73 -0.63 2.43
N ILE A 29 20.75 0.27 2.62
CA ILE A 29 19.80 0.64 1.56
C ILE A 29 20.49 1.68 0.69
N ARG A 30 20.76 1.36 -0.58
CA ARG A 30 21.37 2.28 -1.54
C ARG A 30 20.31 2.84 -2.47
N SER A 31 20.06 4.12 -2.32
CA SER A 31 19.07 4.83 -3.12
C SER A 31 19.46 4.84 -4.60
N GLY A 32 18.51 4.50 -5.48
CA GLY A 32 18.70 4.49 -6.94
C GLY A 32 19.33 3.21 -7.50
N GLU A 33 19.67 2.24 -6.66
CA GLU A 33 20.12 0.93 -7.12
C GLU A 33 18.93 -0.06 -7.24
N ILE A 34 19.17 -1.13 -8.01
CA ILE A 34 18.25 -2.27 -8.06
C ILE A 34 18.16 -2.90 -6.67
N TRP A 35 16.96 -3.13 -6.20
CA TRP A 35 16.69 -3.75 -4.91
C TRP A 35 16.20 -5.19 -5.09
N PRO A 36 17.10 -6.19 -5.02
CA PRO A 36 16.74 -7.57 -5.31
C PRO A 36 15.98 -8.21 -4.16
N ASP A 37 15.06 -9.10 -4.51
CA ASP A 37 14.46 -10.05 -3.57
C ASP A 37 15.38 -11.27 -3.34
N ASN A 38 14.92 -12.25 -2.58
CA ASN A 38 15.64 -13.50 -2.28
C ASN A 38 15.90 -14.39 -3.51
N GLN A 39 15.33 -14.05 -4.67
CA GLN A 39 15.56 -14.75 -5.93
C GLN A 39 16.50 -13.96 -6.86
N GLY A 40 16.98 -12.79 -6.40
CA GLY A 40 17.83 -11.89 -7.19
C GLY A 40 17.04 -11.05 -8.20
N VAL A 41 15.71 -11.01 -8.09
CA VAL A 41 14.82 -10.23 -8.97
C VAL A 41 14.49 -8.90 -8.29
N HIS A 42 14.44 -7.82 -9.05
CA HIS A 42 14.06 -6.52 -8.52
C HIS A 42 12.66 -6.57 -7.89
N VAL A 43 12.54 -6.04 -6.65
CA VAL A 43 11.24 -5.90 -5.96
C VAL A 43 10.29 -5.08 -6.81
N ASN A 44 9.16 -5.68 -7.19
CA ASN A 44 8.12 -5.05 -7.99
C ASN A 44 6.87 -4.81 -7.11
N ALA A 45 6.92 -3.74 -6.31
CA ALA A 45 5.88 -3.34 -5.34
C ALA A 45 5.61 -1.83 -5.45
N HIS A 46 5.25 -1.37 -6.67
CA HIS A 46 5.05 0.04 -6.95
C HIS A 46 3.89 0.64 -6.13
N GLY A 47 4.05 1.91 -5.71
CA GLY A 47 3.01 2.73 -5.07
C GLY A 47 2.46 2.20 -3.75
N GLY A 48 3.10 1.20 -3.17
CA GLY A 48 2.59 0.45 -2.06
C GLY A 48 2.81 1.04 -0.68
N GLY A 49 2.72 0.18 0.31
CA GLY A 49 2.95 0.49 1.71
C GLY A 49 3.57 -0.68 2.46
N VAL A 50 4.19 -0.36 3.58
CA VAL A 50 4.81 -1.35 4.47
C VAL A 50 4.00 -1.45 5.75
N LEU A 51 3.62 -2.68 6.10
CA LEU A 51 3.04 -3.03 7.40
C LEU A 51 4.13 -3.69 8.24
N TYR A 52 4.27 -3.26 9.50
CA TYR A 52 5.03 -4.00 10.51
C TYR A 52 4.05 -4.79 11.39
N HIS A 53 4.22 -6.11 11.45
CA HIS A 53 3.39 -6.99 12.26
C HIS A 53 4.19 -8.19 12.75
N ASP A 54 4.13 -8.48 14.04
CA ASP A 54 4.81 -9.61 14.70
C ASP A 54 6.30 -9.75 14.32
N GLY A 55 7.03 -8.64 14.39
CA GLY A 55 8.48 -8.63 14.13
C GLY A 55 8.85 -8.81 12.66
N THR A 56 7.91 -8.62 11.73
CA THR A 56 8.12 -8.74 10.29
C THR A 56 7.55 -7.53 9.57
N TYR A 57 8.28 -7.03 8.59
CA TYR A 57 7.84 -6.01 7.66
C TYR A 57 7.23 -6.69 6.43
N TYR A 58 6.06 -6.23 5.99
CA TYR A 58 5.37 -6.69 4.79
C TYR A 58 5.19 -5.53 3.84
N TRP A 59 5.85 -5.57 2.71
CA TRP A 59 5.75 -4.54 1.68
C TRP A 59 4.76 -5.00 0.61
N TYR A 60 3.63 -4.32 0.53
CA TYR A 60 2.62 -4.55 -0.50
C TYR A 60 2.77 -3.51 -1.60
N GLY A 61 2.58 -3.91 -2.85
CA GLY A 61 2.59 -2.99 -3.98
C GLY A 61 2.02 -3.64 -5.23
N GLU A 62 1.68 -2.81 -6.20
CA GLU A 62 1.24 -3.30 -7.50
C GLU A 62 2.40 -3.88 -8.29
N ASN A 63 2.16 -4.97 -9.02
CA ASN A 63 3.08 -5.47 -10.01
C ASN A 63 2.96 -4.62 -11.28
N LYS A 64 3.97 -3.81 -11.55
CA LYS A 64 4.05 -2.98 -12.77
C LYS A 64 4.79 -3.70 -13.87
N SER A 65 4.33 -3.54 -15.11
CA SER A 65 5.09 -3.86 -16.29
C SER A 65 5.56 -2.58 -16.99
N ASP A 66 6.60 -2.68 -17.81
CA ASP A 66 7.14 -1.54 -18.55
C ASP A 66 6.22 -1.05 -19.67
N SER A 67 5.20 -1.82 -20.02
CA SER A 67 4.34 -1.58 -21.18
C SER A 67 2.94 -1.08 -20.84
N THR A 68 2.46 -1.25 -19.62
CA THR A 68 1.10 -0.86 -19.24
C THR A 68 0.94 -0.59 -17.75
N SER A 69 0.06 0.36 -17.41
CA SER A 69 -0.40 0.58 -16.04
C SER A 69 -1.49 -0.42 -15.61
N SER A 70 -2.06 -1.18 -16.56
CA SER A 70 -3.09 -2.17 -16.26
C SER A 70 -2.53 -3.36 -15.49
N ALA A 71 -3.27 -3.83 -14.49
CA ALA A 71 -2.87 -4.96 -13.67
C ALA A 71 -2.94 -6.27 -14.47
N MET A 72 -1.79 -6.89 -14.69
CA MET A 72 -1.67 -8.19 -15.34
C MET A 72 -1.49 -9.33 -14.34
N VAL A 73 -0.96 -9.03 -13.16
CA VAL A 73 -0.68 -9.98 -12.06
C VAL A 73 -1.53 -9.66 -10.83
N GLY A 74 -1.51 -8.43 -10.35
CA GLY A 74 -2.21 -7.97 -9.16
C GLY A 74 -1.29 -7.35 -8.11
N ILE A 75 -1.65 -7.45 -6.83
CA ILE A 75 -0.88 -6.91 -5.72
C ILE A 75 0.09 -7.94 -5.20
N MET A 76 1.38 -7.58 -5.18
CA MET A 76 2.48 -8.38 -4.65
C MET A 76 2.67 -8.12 -3.17
N CYS A 77 3.30 -9.08 -2.49
CA CYS A 77 3.82 -8.92 -1.14
C CYS A 77 5.26 -9.39 -1.06
N TYR A 78 6.05 -8.67 -0.27
CA TYR A 78 7.42 -9.04 0.10
C TYR A 78 7.54 -8.95 1.62
N SER A 79 8.22 -9.92 2.24
CA SER A 79 8.46 -9.91 3.69
C SER A 79 9.92 -9.68 4.02
N SER A 80 10.19 -9.02 5.15
CA SER A 80 11.55 -8.76 5.63
C SER A 80 11.60 -8.67 7.15
N LYS A 81 12.75 -9.06 7.73
CA LYS A 81 13.05 -8.84 9.15
C LYS A 81 13.89 -7.59 9.41
N ASN A 82 14.49 -7.00 8.37
CA ASN A 82 15.50 -5.94 8.50
C ASN A 82 15.38 -4.83 7.46
N LEU A 83 14.34 -4.83 6.61
CA LEU A 83 14.08 -3.87 5.53
C LEU A 83 15.11 -3.88 4.38
N THR A 84 16.08 -4.78 4.41
CA THR A 84 17.10 -4.89 3.36
C THR A 84 17.02 -6.20 2.59
N ASP A 85 16.65 -7.28 3.26
CA ASP A 85 16.49 -8.61 2.68
C ASP A 85 15.01 -8.93 2.54
N TRP A 86 14.54 -8.99 1.30
CA TRP A 86 13.13 -9.20 1.01
C TRP A 86 12.86 -10.58 0.44
N ASN A 87 11.95 -11.32 1.06
CA ASN A 87 11.42 -12.56 0.52
C ASN A 87 10.20 -12.26 -0.34
N ASN A 88 10.17 -12.79 -1.55
CA ASN A 88 9.04 -12.67 -2.44
C ASN A 88 7.94 -13.65 -2.02
N GLU A 89 6.83 -13.13 -1.52
CA GLU A 89 5.65 -13.91 -1.09
C GLU A 89 4.65 -14.15 -2.24
N GLY A 90 4.93 -13.56 -3.42
CA GLY A 90 4.08 -13.68 -4.60
C GLY A 90 2.92 -12.70 -4.65
N ALA A 91 1.97 -12.97 -5.54
CA ALA A 91 0.75 -12.18 -5.68
C ALA A 91 -0.27 -12.56 -4.59
N VAL A 92 -0.45 -11.66 -3.62
CA VAL A 92 -1.34 -11.88 -2.46
C VAL A 92 -2.80 -11.52 -2.75
N LEU A 93 -3.04 -10.67 -3.75
CA LEU A 93 -4.35 -10.41 -4.35
C LEU A 93 -4.20 -10.43 -5.88
N PRO A 94 -4.29 -11.59 -6.51
CA PRO A 94 -4.18 -11.70 -7.96
C PRO A 94 -5.41 -11.14 -8.68
N VAL A 95 -5.21 -10.69 -9.92
CA VAL A 95 -6.33 -10.36 -10.82
C VAL A 95 -7.15 -11.62 -11.15
N VAL A 96 -8.43 -11.41 -11.45
CA VAL A 96 -9.33 -12.49 -11.87
C VAL A 96 -9.18 -12.69 -13.40
N LEU A 97 -8.94 -13.95 -13.83
CA LEU A 97 -8.71 -14.25 -15.25
C LEU A 97 -9.98 -14.68 -15.97
N ASN A 98 -10.85 -15.44 -15.31
CA ASN A 98 -11.94 -16.18 -15.95
C ASN A 98 -13.34 -15.63 -15.64
N ASP A 99 -13.43 -14.43 -15.05
CA ASP A 99 -14.69 -13.76 -14.79
C ASP A 99 -14.59 -12.29 -15.23
N SER A 100 -15.16 -11.99 -16.38
CA SER A 100 -15.18 -10.63 -16.95
C SER A 100 -16.09 -9.66 -16.18
N THR A 101 -16.92 -10.16 -15.26
CA THR A 101 -17.82 -9.34 -14.42
C THR A 101 -17.12 -8.89 -13.14
N SER A 102 -15.98 -9.47 -12.81
CA SER A 102 -15.21 -9.09 -11.63
C SER A 102 -14.63 -7.68 -11.77
N ASP A 103 -14.76 -6.88 -10.71
CA ASP A 103 -14.14 -5.55 -10.65
C ASP A 103 -12.61 -5.61 -10.81
N ILE A 104 -11.98 -6.68 -10.30
CA ILE A 104 -10.52 -6.90 -10.37
C ILE A 104 -10.13 -7.87 -11.49
N VAL A 105 -10.88 -7.87 -12.59
CA VAL A 105 -10.53 -8.66 -13.79
C VAL A 105 -9.20 -8.20 -14.38
N GLN A 106 -8.43 -9.12 -14.96
CA GLN A 106 -7.16 -8.79 -15.62
C GLN A 106 -7.33 -7.63 -16.61
N GLY A 107 -6.47 -6.62 -16.49
CA GLY A 107 -6.55 -5.38 -17.27
C GLY A 107 -7.32 -4.25 -16.59
N CYS A 108 -7.79 -4.43 -15.33
CA CYS A 108 -8.14 -3.33 -14.43
C CYS A 108 -6.87 -2.58 -13.98
N VAL A 109 -7.03 -1.51 -13.18
CA VAL A 109 -5.89 -0.85 -12.52
C VAL A 109 -6.03 -1.07 -11.02
N MET A 110 -5.00 -1.63 -10.39
CA MET A 110 -4.93 -1.88 -8.93
C MET A 110 -3.70 -1.16 -8.40
N GLU A 111 -3.88 -0.01 -7.74
CA GLU A 111 -2.77 0.84 -7.33
C GLU A 111 -2.78 1.13 -5.83
N ARG A 112 -1.59 1.48 -5.29
CA ARG A 112 -1.39 2.08 -3.97
C ARG A 112 -1.98 1.27 -2.80
N PRO A 113 -1.80 -0.06 -2.75
CA PRO A 113 -2.34 -0.87 -1.67
C PRO A 113 -1.75 -0.46 -0.31
N LYS A 114 -2.61 -0.42 0.70
CA LYS A 114 -2.24 -0.22 2.10
C LYS A 114 -2.92 -1.29 2.93
N VAL A 115 -2.21 -1.85 3.88
CA VAL A 115 -2.71 -2.94 4.74
C VAL A 115 -2.57 -2.55 6.21
N ILE A 116 -3.61 -2.82 6.98
CA ILE A 116 -3.58 -2.76 8.45
C ILE A 116 -4.10 -4.07 9.03
N TYR A 117 -3.70 -4.37 10.26
CA TYR A 117 -4.25 -5.47 11.02
C TYR A 117 -5.41 -4.98 11.89
N ASN A 118 -6.54 -5.69 11.84
CA ASN A 118 -7.71 -5.39 12.66
C ASN A 118 -7.75 -6.34 13.87
N GLU A 119 -7.41 -5.83 15.04
CA GLU A 119 -7.35 -6.59 16.28
C GLU A 119 -8.67 -7.23 16.68
N LYS A 120 -9.82 -6.62 16.36
CA LYS A 120 -11.14 -7.14 16.73
C LYS A 120 -11.54 -8.34 15.88
N THR A 121 -11.26 -8.29 14.59
CA THR A 121 -11.65 -9.34 13.63
C THR A 121 -10.53 -10.33 13.37
N LYS A 122 -9.30 -10.03 13.83
CA LYS A 122 -8.08 -10.79 13.57
C LYS A 122 -7.81 -10.96 12.06
N LYS A 123 -8.12 -9.90 11.27
CA LYS A 123 -7.96 -9.88 9.83
C LYS A 123 -6.96 -8.81 9.40
N PHE A 124 -6.24 -9.10 8.36
CA PHE A 124 -5.52 -8.10 7.58
C PHE A 124 -6.49 -7.46 6.60
N VAL A 125 -6.58 -6.14 6.61
CA VAL A 125 -7.50 -5.36 5.76
C VAL A 125 -6.67 -4.52 4.81
N MET A 126 -6.86 -4.75 3.52
CA MET A 126 -6.20 -4.03 2.44
C MET A 126 -7.17 -3.07 1.78
N TRP A 127 -6.79 -1.81 1.65
CA TRP A 127 -7.45 -0.82 0.80
C TRP A 127 -6.54 -0.47 -0.37
N PHE A 128 -7.12 -0.27 -1.55
CA PHE A 128 -6.37 0.09 -2.75
C PHE A 128 -7.24 0.87 -3.74
N HIS A 129 -6.57 1.65 -4.61
CA HIS A 129 -7.22 2.32 -5.72
C HIS A 129 -7.54 1.31 -6.83
N LEU A 130 -8.74 1.39 -7.37
CA LEU A 130 -9.23 0.52 -8.43
C LEU A 130 -9.84 1.32 -9.56
N GLU A 131 -9.36 1.09 -10.80
CA GLU A 131 -10.06 1.52 -12.00
C GLU A 131 -10.60 0.30 -12.73
N LEU A 132 -11.90 0.28 -12.98
CA LEU A 132 -12.53 -0.81 -13.69
C LEU A 132 -12.02 -0.89 -15.12
N LYS A 133 -11.77 -2.10 -15.61
CA LYS A 133 -11.25 -2.34 -16.96
C LYS A 133 -12.07 -1.58 -18.02
N GLY A 134 -11.39 -0.75 -18.81
CA GLY A 134 -11.97 0.00 -19.92
C GLY A 134 -12.96 1.11 -19.52
N LYS A 135 -13.06 1.48 -18.21
CA LYS A 135 -13.95 2.57 -17.76
C LYS A 135 -13.25 3.90 -17.57
N GLY A 136 -11.92 3.90 -17.60
CA GLY A 136 -11.10 5.10 -17.43
C GLY A 136 -11.07 5.65 -16.01
N TYR A 137 -10.24 6.65 -15.85
CA TYR A 137 -9.92 7.25 -14.54
C TYR A 137 -11.12 7.89 -13.83
N ALA A 138 -12.04 8.52 -14.58
CA ALA A 138 -13.24 9.14 -14.02
C ALA A 138 -14.15 8.14 -13.28
N ALA A 139 -14.05 6.85 -13.56
CA ALA A 139 -14.77 5.76 -12.89
C ALA A 139 -13.97 5.10 -11.74
N ALA A 140 -12.88 5.73 -11.30
CA ALA A 140 -12.02 5.20 -10.24
C ALA A 140 -12.75 5.08 -8.89
N ARG A 141 -12.39 4.05 -8.14
CA ARG A 141 -13.00 3.65 -6.87
C ARG A 141 -11.94 3.36 -5.82
N SER A 142 -12.35 3.33 -4.57
CA SER A 142 -11.62 2.69 -3.49
C SER A 142 -12.11 1.26 -3.31
N ALA A 143 -11.18 0.32 -3.22
CA ALA A 143 -11.48 -1.11 -3.11
C ALA A 143 -10.96 -1.67 -1.79
N VAL A 144 -11.62 -2.71 -1.28
CA VAL A 144 -11.24 -3.39 -0.04
C VAL A 144 -11.15 -4.90 -0.22
N ALA A 145 -10.11 -5.47 0.37
CA ALA A 145 -9.88 -6.91 0.45
C ALA A 145 -9.44 -7.30 1.86
N VAL A 146 -9.65 -8.56 2.25
CA VAL A 146 -9.29 -9.07 3.59
C VAL A 146 -8.58 -10.42 3.50
N SER A 147 -7.73 -10.70 4.49
CA SER A 147 -7.06 -11.99 4.64
C SER A 147 -6.90 -12.37 6.11
N ASP A 148 -6.72 -13.67 6.36
CA ASP A 148 -6.32 -14.21 7.66
C ASP A 148 -4.79 -14.17 7.87
N SER A 149 -4.03 -14.00 6.79
CA SER A 149 -2.57 -13.97 6.80
C SER A 149 -2.05 -12.67 6.20
N PRO A 150 -0.92 -12.10 6.68
CA PRO A 150 -0.30 -10.94 6.05
C PRO A 150 0.18 -11.24 4.62
N THR A 151 0.52 -12.51 4.34
CA THR A 151 0.97 -12.96 3.00
C THR A 151 -0.19 -13.46 2.13
N GLY A 152 -1.43 -13.16 2.51
CA GLY A 152 -2.62 -13.55 1.74
C GLY A 152 -3.00 -15.06 1.89
N PRO A 153 -3.80 -15.60 0.97
CA PRO A 153 -4.47 -14.85 -0.11
C PRO A 153 -5.51 -13.85 0.42
N PHE A 154 -5.51 -12.66 -0.14
CA PHE A 154 -6.55 -11.68 0.15
C PHE A 154 -7.81 -12.00 -0.68
N LYS A 155 -8.96 -11.87 -0.04
CA LYS A 155 -10.26 -11.99 -0.68
C LYS A 155 -10.80 -10.59 -0.96
N TYR A 156 -11.02 -10.26 -2.23
CA TYR A 156 -11.71 -9.05 -2.64
C TYR A 156 -13.14 -9.03 -2.08
N ILE A 157 -13.55 -7.88 -1.52
CA ILE A 157 -14.87 -7.71 -0.92
C ILE A 157 -15.76 -6.85 -1.82
N ARG A 158 -15.32 -5.60 -2.11
CA ARG A 158 -16.07 -4.64 -2.91
C ARG A 158 -15.21 -3.45 -3.32
N SER A 159 -15.74 -2.64 -4.20
CA SER A 159 -15.22 -1.30 -4.50
C SER A 159 -16.35 -0.29 -4.62
N GLU A 160 -16.09 0.94 -4.23
CA GLU A 160 -17.05 2.05 -4.32
C GLU A 160 -16.32 3.39 -4.36
N ARG A 161 -17.00 4.43 -4.80
CA ARG A 161 -16.58 5.80 -4.55
C ARG A 161 -16.96 6.18 -3.12
N ILE A 162 -16.09 6.95 -2.45
CA ILE A 162 -16.21 7.22 -1.00
C ILE A 162 -17.10 8.44 -0.78
N ASN A 163 -17.88 8.40 0.32
CA ASN A 163 -18.70 9.51 0.81
C ASN A 163 -19.69 10.12 -0.21
N PRO A 164 -20.48 9.32 -0.94
CA PRO A 164 -21.49 9.88 -1.85
C PRO A 164 -22.51 10.71 -1.05
N GLY A 165 -22.83 11.90 -1.54
CA GLY A 165 -23.78 12.83 -0.92
C GLY A 165 -23.29 13.54 0.33
N VAL A 166 -22.00 13.39 0.72
CA VAL A 166 -21.44 14.02 1.91
C VAL A 166 -20.61 15.23 1.53
N LEU A 167 -20.99 16.39 2.06
CA LEU A 167 -20.20 17.63 1.93
C LEU A 167 -18.99 17.61 2.88
N PRO A 168 -17.91 18.33 2.53
CA PRO A 168 -16.80 18.55 3.45
C PRO A 168 -17.28 19.09 4.80
N PHE A 169 -16.67 18.59 5.86
CA PHE A 169 -17.04 18.91 7.25
C PHE A 169 -16.97 20.40 7.57
N ASP A 170 -15.97 21.10 7.05
CA ASP A 170 -15.66 22.50 7.31
C ASP A 170 -16.29 23.48 6.31
N MET A 171 -17.12 22.98 5.40
CA MET A 171 -17.78 23.82 4.40
C MET A 171 -18.87 24.70 5.02
N ASN A 172 -18.68 26.01 4.95
CA ASN A 172 -19.64 27.01 5.45
C ASN A 172 -20.80 27.27 4.47
N GLU A 173 -21.81 28.04 4.91
CA GLU A 173 -23.01 28.35 4.11
C GLU A 173 -22.69 29.08 2.80
N THR A 174 -21.73 30.03 2.83
CA THR A 174 -21.32 30.78 1.64
C THR A 174 -20.71 29.85 0.60
N GLN A 175 -19.85 28.92 1.02
CA GLN A 175 -19.27 27.92 0.14
C GLN A 175 -20.33 26.98 -0.44
N ARG A 176 -21.30 26.56 0.36
CA ARG A 176 -22.44 25.74 -0.10
C ARG A 176 -23.25 26.47 -1.16
N ALA A 177 -23.60 27.73 -0.91
CA ALA A 177 -24.34 28.54 -1.87
C ALA A 177 -23.59 28.72 -3.20
N MET A 178 -22.26 28.83 -3.16
CA MET A 178 -21.44 28.89 -4.39
C MET A 178 -21.53 27.62 -5.21
N LEU A 179 -21.63 26.42 -4.56
CA LEU A 179 -21.77 25.15 -5.30
C LEU A 179 -23.01 25.15 -6.18
N ASP A 180 -24.11 25.74 -5.72
CA ASP A 180 -25.37 25.79 -6.49
C ASP A 180 -25.27 26.66 -7.75
N THR A 181 -24.34 27.60 -7.77
CA THR A 181 -24.08 28.48 -8.92
C THR A 181 -23.11 27.91 -9.95
N LEU A 182 -22.42 26.80 -9.63
CA LEU A 182 -21.45 26.22 -10.53
C LEU A 182 -22.11 25.30 -11.56
N ASP A 183 -21.81 25.56 -12.83
CA ASP A 183 -22.13 24.66 -13.94
C ASP A 183 -20.92 23.84 -14.32
N ALA A 184 -20.93 22.53 -13.94
CA ALA A 184 -19.82 21.63 -14.17
C ALA A 184 -19.47 21.46 -15.66
N GLU A 185 -20.47 21.54 -16.55
CA GLU A 185 -20.25 21.43 -18.00
C GLU A 185 -19.54 22.65 -18.58
N LYS A 186 -19.82 23.83 -18.04
CA LYS A 186 -19.16 25.06 -18.46
C LYS A 186 -17.66 25.06 -18.19
N TYR A 187 -17.20 24.36 -17.16
CA TYR A 187 -15.82 24.35 -16.69
C TYR A 187 -15.09 23.05 -16.97
N LYS A 188 -15.50 22.33 -18.00
CA LYS A 188 -14.89 21.03 -18.34
C LYS A 188 -13.50 21.10 -18.98
N GLU A 189 -13.13 22.26 -19.55
CA GLU A 189 -11.78 22.46 -20.07
C GLU A 189 -10.80 22.70 -18.94
N TRP A 190 -9.92 21.72 -18.75
CA TRP A 190 -8.90 21.71 -17.72
C TRP A 190 -7.82 22.77 -17.98
N TRP A 191 -7.22 23.28 -16.91
CA TRP A 191 -6.08 24.18 -16.93
C TRP A 191 -6.34 25.59 -17.55
N THR A 192 -7.58 25.97 -17.68
CA THR A 192 -7.97 27.34 -18.06
C THR A 192 -8.09 28.24 -16.84
N PRO A 193 -7.92 29.58 -16.94
CA PRO A 193 -8.15 30.47 -15.81
C PRO A 193 -9.56 30.34 -15.21
N MET A 194 -10.59 30.14 -16.05
CA MET A 194 -11.97 29.90 -15.60
C MET A 194 -12.11 28.60 -14.82
N TRP A 195 -11.41 27.54 -15.23
CA TRP A 195 -11.40 26.27 -14.53
C TRP A 195 -10.77 26.41 -13.14
N TYR A 196 -9.63 27.11 -13.00
CA TYR A 196 -9.02 27.38 -11.70
C TYR A 196 -9.93 28.18 -10.77
N GLU A 197 -10.61 29.20 -11.29
CA GLU A 197 -11.58 29.98 -10.54
C GLU A 197 -12.73 29.09 -10.04
N ALA A 198 -13.26 28.21 -10.90
CA ALA A 198 -14.34 27.30 -10.55
C ALA A 198 -13.90 26.27 -9.48
N ILE A 199 -12.64 25.80 -9.53
CA ILE A 199 -12.08 24.92 -8.51
C ILE A 199 -12.08 25.59 -7.14
N HIS A 200 -11.61 26.83 -7.05
CA HIS A 200 -11.64 27.58 -5.80
C HIS A 200 -13.06 27.80 -5.26
N LYS A 201 -14.06 27.78 -6.13
CA LYS A 201 -15.48 27.83 -5.78
C LYS A 201 -16.09 26.46 -5.45
N GLY A 202 -15.31 25.38 -5.49
CA GLY A 202 -15.75 24.04 -5.14
C GLY A 202 -16.28 23.19 -6.30
N LEU A 203 -15.80 23.40 -7.54
CA LEU A 203 -16.24 22.64 -8.73
C LEU A 203 -16.11 21.13 -8.51
N PHE A 204 -15.02 20.66 -7.95
CA PHE A 204 -14.83 19.23 -7.70
C PHE A 204 -15.75 18.68 -6.62
N VAL A 205 -16.00 19.46 -5.55
CA VAL A 205 -16.97 19.07 -4.54
C VAL A 205 -18.34 18.87 -5.17
N LYS A 206 -18.78 19.80 -6.03
CA LYS A 206 -20.05 19.67 -6.75
C LYS A 206 -20.09 18.46 -7.66
N ARG A 207 -19.03 18.24 -8.44
CA ARG A 207 -18.96 17.12 -9.40
C ARG A 207 -19.02 15.77 -8.69
N ASP A 208 -18.29 15.62 -7.57
CA ASP A 208 -18.14 14.34 -6.86
C ASP A 208 -19.16 14.17 -5.73
N LEU A 209 -20.00 15.17 -5.44
CA LEU A 209 -20.93 15.12 -4.33
C LEU A 209 -21.91 13.93 -4.45
N GLN A 210 -22.56 13.77 -5.59
CA GLN A 210 -23.57 12.71 -5.77
C GLN A 210 -22.93 11.34 -5.97
N GLY A 211 -21.90 11.26 -6.77
CA GLY A 211 -21.22 10.00 -7.11
C GLY A 211 -20.20 9.53 -6.09
N GLY A 212 -19.84 10.38 -5.15
CA GLY A 212 -18.73 10.13 -4.21
C GLY A 212 -17.37 10.46 -4.79
N GLN A 213 -16.36 10.39 -3.92
CA GLN A 213 -14.98 10.75 -4.20
C GLN A 213 -14.17 9.54 -4.65
N MET A 214 -13.22 9.74 -5.56
CA MET A 214 -12.18 8.75 -5.77
C MET A 214 -11.12 8.89 -4.66
N ALA A 215 -10.64 7.77 -4.14
CA ALA A 215 -9.51 7.74 -3.23
C ALA A 215 -8.36 7.05 -3.96
N ARG A 216 -7.34 7.82 -4.38
CA ARG A 216 -6.17 7.26 -5.06
C ARG A 216 -4.95 7.29 -4.18
N ASP A 217 -4.45 8.49 -3.86
CA ASP A 217 -3.40 8.64 -2.87
C ASP A 217 -3.99 8.42 -1.49
N MET A 218 -3.61 7.33 -0.86
CA MET A 218 -4.19 6.94 0.41
C MET A 218 -3.14 6.42 1.38
N GLN A 219 -3.49 6.54 2.67
CA GLN A 219 -2.81 5.88 3.78
C GLN A 219 -3.86 5.35 4.75
N LEU A 220 -3.53 4.25 5.42
CA LEU A 220 -4.30 3.73 6.54
C LEU A 220 -3.54 4.02 7.84
N PHE A 221 -4.28 4.42 8.84
CA PHE A 221 -3.74 4.73 10.16
C PHE A 221 -4.63 4.09 11.22
N VAL A 222 -4.03 3.49 12.23
CA VAL A 222 -4.72 2.99 13.42
C VAL A 222 -4.23 3.81 14.60
N ASP A 223 -5.17 4.48 15.27
CA ASP A 223 -4.89 5.33 16.43
C ASP A 223 -4.71 4.49 17.70
N GLU A 224 -4.22 5.11 18.76
CA GLU A 224 -3.99 4.48 20.07
C GLU A 224 -5.28 3.91 20.69
N ASP A 225 -6.45 4.48 20.36
CA ASP A 225 -7.75 3.97 20.77
C ASP A 225 -8.26 2.77 19.94
N GLY A 226 -7.45 2.32 18.95
CA GLY A 226 -7.77 1.23 18.05
C GLY A 226 -8.74 1.57 16.92
N LYS A 227 -9.07 2.86 16.73
CA LYS A 227 -9.82 3.30 15.55
C LYS A 227 -8.92 3.34 14.32
N ALA A 228 -9.44 2.81 13.23
CA ALA A 228 -8.78 2.87 11.94
C ALA A 228 -9.32 4.05 11.12
N TYR A 229 -8.41 4.74 10.45
CA TYR A 229 -8.70 5.87 9.58
C TYR A 229 -8.20 5.57 8.16
N HIS A 230 -9.04 5.89 7.17
CA HIS A 230 -8.66 5.92 5.77
C HIS A 230 -8.42 7.38 5.38
N ILE A 231 -7.14 7.75 5.31
CA ILE A 231 -6.70 9.08 4.91
C ILE A 231 -6.45 9.04 3.42
N TYR A 232 -7.15 9.86 2.64
CA TYR A 232 -7.02 9.85 1.20
C TYR A 232 -7.12 11.25 0.61
N SER A 233 -6.58 11.41 -0.58
CA SER A 233 -6.83 12.55 -1.45
C SER A 233 -7.74 12.11 -2.58
N SER A 234 -8.84 12.82 -2.76
CA SER A 234 -9.46 12.88 -4.07
C SER A 234 -8.53 13.76 -4.91
N GLU A 235 -7.94 13.26 -5.97
CA GLU A 235 -7.00 14.05 -6.79
C GLU A 235 -7.64 15.34 -7.31
N ASP A 236 -8.94 15.30 -7.48
CA ASP A 236 -9.73 16.46 -7.86
C ASP A 236 -9.79 17.53 -6.77
N LEU A 237 -9.65 17.13 -5.49
CA LEU A 237 -9.66 18.04 -4.33
C LEU A 237 -8.25 18.46 -3.89
N SER A 238 -7.22 17.70 -4.21
CA SER A 238 -5.85 17.97 -3.77
C SER A 238 -5.27 19.25 -4.38
N LEU A 239 -5.85 19.75 -5.46
CA LEU A 239 -5.47 21.02 -6.09
C LEU A 239 -6.05 22.26 -5.37
N ILE A 240 -6.90 22.06 -4.35
CA ILE A 240 -7.53 23.16 -3.60
C ILE A 240 -6.65 23.62 -2.43
N HIS A 241 -5.67 22.82 -2.01
CA HIS A 241 -4.85 23.06 -0.83
C HIS A 241 -3.38 23.42 -1.12
N ILE A 242 -3.04 23.76 -2.37
CA ILE A 242 -1.69 24.22 -2.73
C ILE A 242 -1.66 25.74 -2.86
#